data_d0ddb8c82f450c5ae9d11568f47b2f7a
#
_entry.id   d0ddb8c82f450c5ae9d11568f47b2f7a
#
_cell.length_a   1.000
_cell.length_b   1.000
_cell.length_c   1.000
_cell.angle_alpha   90.00
_cell.angle_beta   90.00
_cell.angle_gamma   90.00
#
_symmetry.space_group_name_H-M   'P 1'
#
loop_
_entity.id
_entity.type
_entity.pdbx_description
1 polymer ?
#
loop_
_entity_poly.entity_id
_entity_poly.type
_entity_poly.pdbx_seq_one_letter_code
_entity_poly.pdbx_strand_id
1 'polypeptide(L)'
;MNLILRADSVNVQALPELVCSGSSTTLTASGGSSYSWNTGETTASITVSPTDTTTYTVDIEQHASCTATIPITVNTLALPSVSAGSDNSVCIGSSFNLSATGASTYLWTPTATLSDSAIANPVATPTTITTYVVAGTDVNGCTNTDTITISINALPTINAGNDTVLCVGDTLQLNGSGGSTYSWSPSTGISNANIASPYLVVSANETFTLTGTDANGCQNTDQITVTANQVPGLNVLGLPAIICNGSASIAYASAGDGQFTYLWEDGSTSQSINVAPTQTTTYSVTV
;
A
#
# COMPACT_ATOMS: atom_id res chain seq x y z
N MET A 1 27.77 2.38 -89.02
CA MET A 1 26.60 2.58 -88.23
C MET A 1 26.82 1.74 -86.97
N ASN A 2 27.21 2.34 -85.83
CA ASN A 2 27.43 1.59 -84.59
C ASN A 2 26.12 1.53 -83.86
N LEU A 3 25.51 0.36 -83.70
CA LEU A 3 24.33 0.09 -82.86
C LEU A 3 24.82 -0.02 -81.40
N ILE A 4 24.52 0.97 -80.60
CA ILE A 4 24.76 0.91 -79.17
C ILE A 4 23.47 0.36 -78.54
N LEU A 5 23.50 -0.91 -78.10
CA LEU A 5 22.43 -1.52 -77.28
C LEU A 5 22.67 -1.08 -75.84
N ARG A 6 21.76 -0.33 -75.28
CA ARG A 6 21.69 -0.02 -73.84
C ARG A 6 20.71 -1.01 -73.18
N ALA A 7 21.20 -1.72 -72.19
CA ALA A 7 20.31 -2.41 -71.29
C ALA A 7 19.87 -1.38 -70.20
N ASP A 8 18.58 -1.09 -70.09
CA ASP A 8 18.07 -0.33 -69.00
C ASP A 8 18.20 -1.16 -67.72
N SER A 9 18.81 -0.60 -66.69
CA SER A 9 19.00 -1.31 -65.42
C SER A 9 17.74 -1.21 -64.57
N VAL A 10 17.13 -2.36 -64.28
CA VAL A 10 16.07 -2.46 -63.23
C VAL A 10 16.76 -2.51 -61.86
N ASN A 11 16.16 -1.87 -60.86
CA ASN A 11 16.66 -1.86 -59.53
C ASN A 11 15.50 -1.95 -58.52
N VAL A 12 15.75 -2.65 -57.37
CA VAL A 12 14.83 -2.70 -56.22
C VAL A 12 15.64 -2.41 -54.99
N GLN A 13 15.10 -1.58 -54.11
CA GLN A 13 15.69 -1.27 -52.81
C GLN A 13 14.64 -1.24 -51.70
N ALA A 14 15.07 -1.58 -50.50
CA ALA A 14 14.29 -1.39 -49.26
C ALA A 14 14.94 -0.27 -48.46
N LEU A 15 14.12 0.60 -47.91
CA LEU A 15 14.63 1.67 -47.05
C LEU A 15 13.71 1.86 -45.83
N PRO A 16 14.20 1.46 -44.65
CA PRO A 16 15.43 0.74 -44.31
C PRO A 16 15.42 -0.75 -44.75
N GLU A 17 16.59 -1.39 -44.94
CA GLU A 17 16.73 -2.82 -45.28
C GLU A 17 16.58 -3.74 -44.06
N LEU A 18 16.80 -3.19 -42.85
CA LEU A 18 16.68 -3.89 -41.56
C LEU A 18 15.67 -3.14 -40.70
N VAL A 19 14.65 -3.84 -40.25
CA VAL A 19 13.55 -3.28 -39.44
C VAL A 19 13.27 -4.14 -38.20
N CYS A 20 12.67 -3.56 -37.17
CA CYS A 20 12.15 -4.37 -36.09
C CYS A 20 10.90 -5.15 -36.56
N SER A 21 10.69 -6.35 -36.02
CA SER A 21 9.50 -7.17 -36.29
C SER A 21 8.22 -6.36 -36.22
N GLY A 22 7.43 -6.41 -37.33
CA GLY A 22 6.20 -5.64 -37.49
C GLY A 22 6.37 -4.15 -37.83
N SER A 23 7.59 -3.61 -37.86
CA SER A 23 7.84 -2.24 -38.29
C SER A 23 7.81 -2.12 -39.82
N SER A 24 7.43 -0.93 -40.32
CA SER A 24 7.27 -0.71 -41.75
C SER A 24 8.59 -0.33 -42.45
N THR A 25 8.72 -0.75 -43.67
CA THR A 25 9.76 -0.32 -44.64
C THR A 25 9.14 -0.10 -46.00
N THR A 26 9.76 0.78 -46.80
CA THR A 26 9.32 1.04 -48.17
C THR A 26 10.20 0.30 -49.13
N LEU A 27 9.60 -0.53 -50.00
CA LEU A 27 10.25 -1.15 -51.14
C LEU A 27 10.00 -0.27 -52.36
N THR A 28 11.07 0.03 -53.12
CA THR A 28 10.99 0.86 -54.33
C THR A 28 11.65 0.13 -55.49
N ALA A 29 10.89 -0.08 -56.55
CA ALA A 29 11.33 -0.59 -57.80
C ALA A 29 11.48 0.53 -58.85
N SER A 30 12.44 0.41 -59.74
CA SER A 30 12.69 1.40 -60.78
C SER A 30 13.22 0.75 -62.07
N GLY A 31 13.17 1.49 -63.18
CA GLY A 31 13.65 1.06 -64.47
C GLY A 31 12.64 0.33 -65.36
N GLY A 32 11.34 0.32 -64.94
CA GLY A 32 10.26 -0.29 -65.72
C GLY A 32 9.13 0.68 -66.09
N SER A 33 8.26 0.23 -67.00
CA SER A 33 7.01 0.90 -67.37
C SER A 33 5.80 0.45 -66.50
N SER A 34 5.87 -0.79 -65.94
CA SER A 34 4.91 -1.35 -65.03
C SER A 34 5.58 -2.27 -63.99
N TYR A 35 4.91 -2.46 -62.86
CA TYR A 35 5.38 -3.22 -61.71
C TYR A 35 4.27 -4.17 -61.21
N SER A 36 4.65 -5.35 -60.74
CA SER A 36 3.71 -6.27 -60.08
C SER A 36 4.44 -6.96 -58.93
N TRP A 37 4.07 -6.66 -57.70
CA TRP A 37 4.64 -7.26 -56.50
C TRP A 37 3.96 -8.56 -56.16
N ASN A 38 4.67 -9.50 -55.52
CA ASN A 38 4.08 -10.74 -55.02
C ASN A 38 3.05 -10.52 -53.93
N THR A 39 2.93 -9.32 -53.36
CA THR A 39 1.93 -8.86 -52.41
C THR A 39 0.64 -8.38 -53.08
N GLY A 40 0.66 -8.23 -54.44
CA GLY A 40 -0.47 -7.86 -55.29
C GLY A 40 -0.53 -6.41 -55.70
N GLU A 41 0.33 -5.53 -55.19
CA GLU A 41 0.40 -4.11 -55.57
C GLU A 41 1.10 -3.98 -56.93
N THR A 42 0.74 -2.91 -57.67
CA THR A 42 1.24 -2.60 -59.00
C THR A 42 1.97 -1.25 -59.09
N THR A 43 2.18 -0.61 -57.96
CA THR A 43 2.88 0.69 -57.88
C THR A 43 4.40 0.49 -57.82
N ALA A 44 5.16 1.49 -58.25
CA ALA A 44 6.62 1.47 -58.19
C ALA A 44 7.16 1.38 -56.74
N SER A 45 6.38 1.83 -55.75
CA SER A 45 6.73 1.77 -54.33
C SER A 45 5.58 1.18 -53.53
N ILE A 46 5.93 0.27 -52.59
CA ILE A 46 4.97 -0.33 -51.62
C ILE A 46 5.53 -0.22 -50.22
N THR A 47 4.65 -0.25 -49.23
CA THR A 47 5.02 -0.29 -47.80
C THR A 47 4.68 -1.68 -47.27
N VAL A 48 5.65 -2.33 -46.61
CA VAL A 48 5.49 -3.65 -46.01
C VAL A 48 5.90 -3.63 -44.55
N SER A 49 5.32 -4.50 -43.71
CA SER A 49 5.62 -4.59 -42.29
C SER A 49 5.82 -6.05 -41.89
N PRO A 50 6.94 -6.66 -42.28
CA PRO A 50 7.18 -8.08 -42.02
C PRO A 50 7.42 -8.33 -40.51
N THR A 51 6.88 -9.43 -40.00
CA THR A 51 7.14 -9.91 -38.62
C THR A 51 8.38 -10.81 -38.56
N ASP A 52 8.75 -11.41 -39.70
CA ASP A 52 9.92 -12.26 -39.87
C ASP A 52 10.67 -11.84 -41.12
N THR A 53 11.98 -12.18 -41.23
CA THR A 53 12.78 -11.91 -42.41
C THR A 53 12.08 -12.46 -43.64
N THR A 54 11.66 -11.58 -44.53
CA THR A 54 10.78 -11.90 -45.67
C THR A 54 11.39 -11.45 -46.98
N THR A 55 11.34 -12.33 -48.01
CA THR A 55 11.72 -11.99 -49.37
C THR A 55 10.47 -11.63 -50.17
N TYR A 56 10.48 -10.43 -50.70
CA TYR A 56 9.50 -9.93 -51.66
C TYR A 56 10.04 -10.04 -53.07
N THR A 57 9.16 -10.21 -54.06
CA THR A 57 9.54 -10.19 -55.47
C THR A 57 8.69 -9.18 -56.20
N VAL A 58 9.31 -8.53 -57.19
CA VAL A 58 8.58 -7.65 -58.10
C VAL A 58 8.90 -8.02 -59.54
N ASP A 59 7.88 -8.17 -60.37
CA ASP A 59 7.97 -8.29 -61.80
C ASP A 59 8.00 -6.88 -62.41
N ILE A 60 9.07 -6.53 -63.11
CA ILE A 60 9.31 -5.23 -63.72
C ILE A 60 9.24 -5.39 -65.21
N GLU A 61 8.26 -4.79 -65.85
CA GLU A 61 8.14 -4.75 -67.30
C GLU A 61 8.84 -3.50 -67.84
N GLN A 62 9.84 -3.69 -68.73
CA GLN A 62 10.60 -2.58 -69.35
C GLN A 62 10.01 -2.14 -70.69
N HIS A 63 9.70 -3.13 -71.56
CA HIS A 63 9.03 -2.97 -72.85
C HIS A 63 8.16 -4.19 -73.12
N ALA A 64 7.22 -4.13 -74.06
CA ALA A 64 6.35 -5.23 -74.40
C ALA A 64 7.15 -6.55 -74.58
N SER A 65 6.92 -7.52 -73.70
CA SER A 65 7.56 -8.85 -73.63
C SER A 65 8.93 -8.93 -72.91
N CYS A 66 9.39 -7.87 -72.23
CA CYS A 66 10.64 -7.93 -71.45
C CYS A 66 10.31 -7.69 -69.95
N THR A 67 10.13 -8.77 -69.19
CA THR A 67 9.85 -8.72 -67.74
C THR A 67 11.06 -9.30 -66.99
N ALA A 68 11.46 -8.61 -65.90
CA ALA A 68 12.47 -9.08 -64.98
C ALA A 68 11.85 -9.26 -63.59
N THR A 69 11.99 -10.44 -63.00
CA THR A 69 11.59 -10.72 -61.61
C THR A 69 12.80 -10.46 -60.70
N ILE A 70 12.66 -9.50 -59.80
CA ILE A 70 13.76 -9.10 -58.87
C ILE A 70 13.31 -9.40 -57.43
N PRO A 71 14.07 -10.22 -56.69
CA PRO A 71 13.85 -10.44 -55.27
C PRO A 71 14.52 -9.34 -54.45
N ILE A 72 13.87 -8.98 -53.30
CA ILE A 72 14.43 -8.14 -52.27
C ILE A 72 14.09 -8.73 -50.90
N THR A 73 15.08 -8.90 -50.04
CA THR A 73 14.90 -9.44 -48.70
C THR A 73 14.91 -8.30 -47.68
N VAL A 74 13.84 -8.20 -46.91
CA VAL A 74 13.78 -7.33 -45.75
C VAL A 74 14.12 -8.17 -44.52
N ASN A 75 15.23 -7.82 -43.85
CA ASN A 75 15.63 -8.48 -42.62
C ASN A 75 14.89 -7.88 -41.42
N THR A 76 14.50 -8.74 -40.48
CA THR A 76 13.83 -8.29 -39.24
C THR A 76 14.67 -8.61 -38.02
N LEU A 77 14.60 -7.70 -37.04
CA LEU A 77 15.12 -7.89 -35.70
C LEU A 77 13.95 -8.28 -34.76
N ALA A 78 14.19 -9.26 -33.91
CA ALA A 78 13.20 -9.60 -32.87
C ALA A 78 12.97 -8.42 -31.92
N LEU A 79 11.75 -8.28 -31.43
CA LEU A 79 11.45 -7.31 -30.36
C LEU A 79 12.04 -7.79 -29.03
N PRO A 80 12.45 -6.88 -28.13
CA PRO A 80 12.91 -7.24 -26.80
C PRO A 80 11.80 -7.94 -26.00
N SER A 81 12.18 -8.91 -25.17
CA SER A 81 11.26 -9.60 -24.23
C SER A 81 11.11 -8.77 -22.96
N VAL A 82 10.45 -7.61 -23.06
CA VAL A 82 10.21 -6.71 -21.92
C VAL A 82 9.28 -7.37 -20.92
N SER A 83 9.61 -7.28 -19.62
CA SER A 83 8.75 -7.71 -18.53
C SER A 83 8.68 -6.64 -17.45
N ALA A 84 7.47 -6.32 -17.01
CA ALA A 84 7.15 -5.43 -15.89
C ALA A 84 6.97 -6.18 -14.55
N GLY A 85 7.03 -7.52 -14.58
CA GLY A 85 6.71 -8.36 -13.44
C GLY A 85 5.20 -8.64 -13.31
N SER A 86 4.80 -9.25 -12.19
CA SER A 86 3.40 -9.62 -11.92
C SER A 86 2.67 -8.53 -11.15
N ASP A 87 1.34 -8.43 -11.37
CA ASP A 87 0.45 -7.56 -10.60
C ASP A 87 0.62 -7.74 -9.09
N ASN A 88 0.47 -6.65 -8.34
CA ASN A 88 0.67 -6.64 -6.90
C ASN A 88 -0.33 -5.69 -6.21
N SER A 89 -0.30 -5.68 -4.87
CA SER A 89 -1.10 -4.76 -4.06
C SER A 89 -0.29 -4.18 -2.92
N VAL A 90 -0.59 -2.94 -2.56
CA VAL A 90 0.03 -2.23 -1.42
C VAL A 90 -1.03 -1.51 -0.60
N CYS A 91 -0.72 -1.21 0.65
CA CYS A 91 -1.58 -0.37 1.47
C CYS A 91 -1.55 1.09 0.99
N ILE A 92 -2.66 1.78 1.12
CA ILE A 92 -2.71 3.22 0.81
C ILE A 92 -1.61 3.97 1.57
N GLY A 93 -0.89 4.85 0.87
CA GLY A 93 0.26 5.59 1.40
C GLY A 93 1.58 4.82 1.41
N SER A 94 1.60 3.55 1.02
CA SER A 94 2.83 2.77 0.87
C SER A 94 3.41 2.89 -0.52
N SER A 95 4.71 2.56 -0.66
CA SER A 95 5.41 2.51 -1.94
C SER A 95 5.61 1.07 -2.41
N PHE A 96 5.81 0.91 -3.74
CA PHE A 96 6.16 -0.34 -4.39
C PHE A 96 7.34 -0.15 -5.33
N ASN A 97 8.31 -1.07 -5.30
CA ASN A 97 9.44 -1.04 -6.23
C ASN A 97 9.06 -1.79 -7.50
N LEU A 98 8.86 -1.06 -8.59
CA LEU A 98 8.69 -1.66 -9.91
C LEU A 98 10.02 -2.26 -10.37
N SER A 99 9.98 -3.25 -11.27
CA SER A 99 11.19 -3.89 -11.80
C SER A 99 10.95 -4.33 -13.22
N ALA A 100 11.59 -3.65 -14.18
CA ALA A 100 11.58 -4.03 -15.59
C ALA A 100 12.83 -4.78 -15.97
N THR A 101 12.67 -5.75 -16.88
CA THR A 101 13.75 -6.55 -17.45
C THR A 101 13.57 -6.72 -18.96
N GLY A 102 14.59 -7.24 -19.66
CA GLY A 102 14.49 -7.66 -21.07
C GLY A 102 14.81 -6.59 -22.11
N ALA A 103 15.26 -5.38 -21.69
CA ALA A 103 15.68 -4.31 -22.61
C ALA A 103 16.93 -3.59 -22.10
N SER A 104 17.45 -2.64 -22.91
CA SER A 104 18.64 -1.82 -22.56
C SER A 104 18.24 -0.50 -21.88
N THR A 105 17.11 0.08 -22.28
CA THR A 105 16.55 1.30 -21.69
C THR A 105 15.06 1.12 -21.47
N TYR A 106 14.50 1.89 -20.52
CA TYR A 106 13.10 1.77 -20.12
C TYR A 106 12.45 3.13 -20.02
N LEU A 107 11.14 3.16 -20.28
CA LEU A 107 10.29 4.32 -20.03
C LEU A 107 8.95 3.85 -19.49
N TRP A 108 8.61 4.29 -18.27
CA TRP A 108 7.37 3.96 -17.58
C TRP A 108 6.32 5.06 -17.72
N THR A 109 5.07 4.65 -17.82
CA THR A 109 3.89 5.54 -17.79
C THR A 109 2.76 4.89 -16.97
N PRO A 110 1.95 5.68 -16.23
CA PRO A 110 2.04 7.13 -15.99
C PRO A 110 3.24 7.49 -15.10
N THR A 111 3.75 8.72 -15.22
CA THR A 111 4.98 9.18 -14.53
C THR A 111 4.71 9.85 -13.17
N ALA A 112 3.49 10.34 -12.93
CA ALA A 112 3.16 11.24 -11.82
C ALA A 112 3.42 10.65 -10.42
N THR A 113 3.41 9.32 -10.29
CA THR A 113 3.60 8.61 -9.02
C THR A 113 4.91 7.81 -8.97
N LEU A 114 5.84 8.09 -9.90
CA LEU A 114 7.13 7.43 -10.00
C LEU A 114 8.28 8.32 -9.53
N SER A 115 9.27 7.73 -8.89
CA SER A 115 10.51 8.43 -8.51
C SER A 115 11.31 8.89 -9.73
N ASP A 116 11.37 8.05 -10.77
CA ASP A 116 12.00 8.31 -12.07
C ASP A 116 11.39 7.34 -13.09
N SER A 117 10.83 7.86 -14.17
CA SER A 117 10.20 7.02 -15.20
C SER A 117 11.18 6.40 -16.19
N ALA A 118 12.45 6.82 -16.21
CA ALA A 118 13.44 6.40 -17.20
C ALA A 118 14.42 5.32 -16.70
N ILE A 119 14.19 4.76 -15.50
CA ILE A 119 15.02 3.69 -14.94
C ILE A 119 14.29 2.35 -14.93
N ALA A 120 15.05 1.24 -14.87
CA ALA A 120 14.47 -0.10 -14.82
C ALA A 120 13.61 -0.34 -13.55
N ASN A 121 14.01 0.23 -12.40
CA ASN A 121 13.43 -0.06 -11.09
C ASN A 121 12.99 1.22 -10.36
N PRO A 122 11.97 1.93 -10.83
CA PRO A 122 11.46 3.09 -10.12
C PRO A 122 10.65 2.70 -8.87
N VAL A 123 10.59 3.61 -7.90
CA VAL A 123 9.66 3.53 -6.77
C VAL A 123 8.34 4.15 -7.19
N ALA A 124 7.26 3.40 -7.07
CA ALA A 124 5.89 3.86 -7.32
C ALA A 124 5.17 4.16 -6.00
N THR A 125 4.41 5.25 -5.94
CA THR A 125 3.57 5.66 -4.80
C THR A 125 2.13 5.94 -5.24
N PRO A 126 1.43 4.93 -5.79
CA PRO A 126 0.07 5.12 -6.27
C PRO A 126 -0.91 5.34 -5.11
N THR A 127 -1.88 6.24 -5.30
CA THR A 127 -2.97 6.51 -4.34
C THR A 127 -4.28 5.82 -4.70
N THR A 128 -4.37 5.33 -5.94
CA THR A 128 -5.49 4.54 -6.47
C THR A 128 -4.94 3.38 -7.27
N ILE A 129 -5.78 2.41 -7.61
CA ILE A 129 -5.39 1.32 -8.52
C ILE A 129 -4.78 1.93 -9.79
N THR A 130 -3.55 1.53 -10.09
CA THR A 130 -2.79 2.11 -11.20
C THR A 130 -2.13 0.99 -12.01
N THR A 131 -2.37 1.01 -13.33
CA THR A 131 -1.64 0.17 -14.27
C THR A 131 -0.48 0.98 -14.85
N TYR A 132 0.73 0.50 -14.61
CA TYR A 132 1.95 1.04 -15.20
C TYR A 132 2.30 0.24 -16.46
N VAL A 133 2.65 0.95 -17.51
CA VAL A 133 3.15 0.39 -18.77
C VAL A 133 4.64 0.72 -18.84
N VAL A 134 5.48 -0.27 -19.09
CA VAL A 134 6.89 -0.07 -19.40
C VAL A 134 7.13 -0.29 -20.89
N ALA A 135 7.73 0.68 -21.55
CA ALA A 135 8.32 0.54 -22.88
C ALA A 135 9.82 0.28 -22.70
N GLY A 136 10.28 -0.86 -23.19
CA GLY A 136 11.69 -1.24 -23.18
C GLY A 136 12.28 -1.17 -24.59
N THR A 137 13.44 -0.56 -24.73
CA THR A 137 14.17 -0.45 -26.01
C THR A 137 15.47 -1.23 -25.91
N ASP A 138 15.76 -2.06 -26.90
CA ASP A 138 17.01 -2.82 -26.99
C ASP A 138 18.17 -2.01 -27.60
N VAL A 139 19.34 -2.63 -27.75
CA VAL A 139 20.54 -2.00 -28.34
C VAL A 139 20.38 -1.66 -29.81
N ASN A 140 19.42 -2.28 -30.50
CA ASN A 140 19.14 -2.06 -31.91
C ASN A 140 18.08 -0.99 -32.16
N GLY A 141 17.47 -0.46 -31.07
CA GLY A 141 16.39 0.51 -31.14
C GLY A 141 14.99 -0.12 -31.27
N CYS A 142 14.85 -1.44 -31.18
CA CYS A 142 13.56 -2.10 -31.19
C CYS A 142 12.88 -1.96 -29.84
N THR A 143 11.58 -1.66 -29.84
CA THR A 143 10.79 -1.42 -28.63
C THR A 143 9.68 -2.45 -28.48
N ASN A 144 9.42 -2.81 -27.23
CA ASN A 144 8.26 -3.60 -26.84
C ASN A 144 7.73 -3.10 -25.48
N THR A 145 6.53 -3.50 -25.09
CA THR A 145 5.89 -3.04 -23.86
C THR A 145 5.39 -4.21 -23.04
N ASP A 146 5.32 -3.98 -21.72
CA ASP A 146 4.59 -4.83 -20.77
C ASP A 146 3.92 -3.98 -19.71
N THR A 147 3.02 -4.56 -18.93
CA THR A 147 2.20 -3.86 -17.96
C THR A 147 2.21 -4.54 -16.60
N ILE A 148 2.13 -3.73 -15.54
CA ILE A 148 1.90 -4.19 -14.17
C ILE A 148 0.81 -3.33 -13.54
N THR A 149 -0.15 -3.97 -12.86
CA THR A 149 -1.20 -3.28 -12.11
C THR A 149 -0.91 -3.35 -10.61
N ILE A 150 -0.86 -2.19 -9.96
CA ILE A 150 -0.73 -2.06 -8.51
C ILE A 150 -2.09 -1.69 -7.94
N SER A 151 -2.68 -2.62 -7.19
CA SER A 151 -3.92 -2.42 -6.45
C SER A 151 -3.66 -1.75 -5.10
N ILE A 152 -4.61 -0.96 -4.59
CA ILE A 152 -4.50 -0.26 -3.32
C ILE A 152 -5.46 -0.85 -2.30
N ASN A 153 -4.90 -1.34 -1.19
CA ASN A 153 -5.66 -1.80 -0.04
C ASN A 153 -5.92 -0.62 0.91
N ALA A 154 -7.16 -0.42 1.33
CA ALA A 154 -7.50 0.55 2.35
C ALA A 154 -6.90 0.14 3.71
N LEU A 155 -6.63 1.12 4.58
CA LEU A 155 -6.25 0.82 5.97
C LEU A 155 -7.47 0.29 6.75
N PRO A 156 -7.28 -0.63 7.71
CA PRO A 156 -8.35 -1.08 8.58
C PRO A 156 -8.88 0.07 9.47
N THR A 157 -10.16 0.04 9.80
CA THR A 157 -10.75 0.96 10.77
C THR A 157 -10.59 0.36 12.16
N ILE A 158 -9.52 0.73 12.86
CA ILE A 158 -9.22 0.25 14.20
C ILE A 158 -10.01 1.06 15.23
N ASN A 159 -10.49 0.37 16.30
CA ASN A 159 -11.18 0.99 17.41
C ASN A 159 -10.62 0.39 18.72
N ALA A 160 -10.07 1.25 19.59
CA ALA A 160 -9.50 0.92 20.90
C ALA A 160 -10.54 0.99 22.05
N GLY A 161 -11.73 1.48 21.75
CA GLY A 161 -12.76 1.80 22.74
C GLY A 161 -12.77 3.28 23.13
N ASN A 162 -13.66 3.65 24.06
CA ASN A 162 -13.81 5.03 24.53
C ASN A 162 -12.93 5.30 25.75
N ASP A 163 -12.47 6.54 25.88
CA ASP A 163 -11.79 7.04 27.08
C ASP A 163 -12.65 6.75 28.33
N THR A 164 -11.98 6.38 29.42
CA THR A 164 -12.66 5.97 30.65
C THR A 164 -11.96 6.48 31.90
N VAL A 165 -12.70 6.52 32.99
CA VAL A 165 -12.23 6.94 34.32
C VAL A 165 -12.49 5.81 35.29
N LEU A 166 -11.47 5.34 36.02
CA LEU A 166 -11.53 4.23 36.97
C LEU A 166 -10.66 4.53 38.18
N CYS A 167 -10.83 3.78 39.25
CA CYS A 167 -9.97 3.90 40.42
C CYS A 167 -8.66 3.12 40.23
N VAL A 168 -7.59 3.57 40.87
CA VAL A 168 -6.35 2.81 40.95
C VAL A 168 -6.61 1.44 41.61
N GLY A 169 -6.16 0.36 40.95
CA GLY A 169 -6.40 -1.01 41.40
C GLY A 169 -7.56 -1.69 40.67
N ASP A 170 -8.44 -0.95 40.00
CA ASP A 170 -9.51 -1.53 39.21
C ASP A 170 -8.95 -2.30 38.00
N THR A 171 -9.73 -3.26 37.51
CA THR A 171 -9.43 -4.01 36.31
C THR A 171 -10.40 -3.60 35.19
N LEU A 172 -9.84 -3.17 34.05
CA LEU A 172 -10.57 -2.82 32.83
C LEU A 172 -10.37 -3.90 31.79
N GLN A 173 -11.42 -4.38 31.16
CA GLN A 173 -11.30 -5.13 29.91
C GLN A 173 -11.25 -4.14 28.74
N LEU A 174 -10.10 -4.09 28.05
CA LEU A 174 -9.96 -3.37 26.80
C LEU A 174 -10.71 -4.13 25.68
N ASN A 175 -11.25 -3.41 24.69
CA ASN A 175 -12.06 -4.00 23.63
C ASN A 175 -11.65 -3.46 22.28
N GLY A 176 -10.53 -3.96 21.77
CA GLY A 176 -10.02 -3.63 20.44
C GLY A 176 -10.80 -4.33 19.32
N SER A 177 -11.01 -3.63 18.21
CA SER A 177 -11.68 -4.19 17.04
C SER A 177 -11.14 -3.60 15.72
N GLY A 178 -11.56 -4.19 14.58
CA GLY A 178 -11.27 -3.67 13.24
C GLY A 178 -10.04 -4.28 12.56
N GLY A 179 -9.22 -5.08 13.25
CA GLY A 179 -8.06 -5.79 12.69
C GLY A 179 -8.22 -7.32 12.72
N SER A 180 -7.29 -8.01 12.08
CA SER A 180 -7.11 -9.47 12.17
C SER A 180 -6.11 -9.85 13.27
N THR A 181 -5.13 -8.98 13.51
CA THR A 181 -4.18 -9.08 14.61
C THR A 181 -4.03 -7.74 15.32
N TYR A 182 -3.59 -7.75 16.57
CA TYR A 182 -3.57 -6.58 17.45
C TYR A 182 -2.27 -6.46 18.21
N SER A 183 -1.90 -5.23 18.56
CA SER A 183 -0.81 -4.92 19.48
C SER A 183 -1.13 -3.66 20.27
N TRP A 184 -1.14 -3.77 21.61
CA TRP A 184 -1.34 -2.67 22.54
C TRP A 184 0.00 -2.11 23.05
N SER A 185 0.13 -0.79 23.11
CA SER A 185 1.31 -0.10 23.63
C SER A 185 0.89 1.14 24.44
N PRO A 186 1.48 1.36 25.63
CA PRO A 186 2.42 0.48 26.33
C PRO A 186 1.79 -0.84 26.77
N SER A 187 2.60 -1.86 27.05
CA SER A 187 2.13 -3.18 27.51
C SER A 187 2.08 -3.31 29.05
N THR A 188 2.52 -2.29 29.78
CA THR A 188 2.53 -2.26 31.25
C THR A 188 1.13 -2.37 31.81
N GLY A 189 0.91 -3.31 32.72
CA GLY A 189 -0.41 -3.55 33.34
C GLY A 189 -1.39 -4.32 32.47
N ILE A 190 -1.06 -4.61 31.20
CA ILE A 190 -1.89 -5.36 30.25
C ILE A 190 -1.56 -6.86 30.35
N SER A 191 -2.60 -7.70 30.46
CA SER A 191 -2.46 -9.16 30.62
C SER A 191 -1.80 -9.84 29.40
N ASN A 192 -2.15 -9.41 28.19
CA ASN A 192 -1.56 -9.84 26.92
C ASN A 192 -1.76 -8.75 25.86
N ALA A 193 -0.68 -8.08 25.49
CA ALA A 193 -0.75 -6.95 24.57
C ALA A 193 -1.08 -7.35 23.10
N ASN A 194 -1.06 -8.66 22.77
CA ASN A 194 -1.24 -9.12 21.39
C ASN A 194 -2.62 -9.73 21.09
N ILE A 195 -3.62 -9.45 21.95
CA ILE A 195 -5.01 -9.86 21.71
C ILE A 195 -5.95 -8.66 21.65
N ALA A 196 -7.10 -8.83 21.03
CA ALA A 196 -8.10 -7.78 20.87
C ALA A 196 -8.58 -7.22 22.22
N SER A 197 -8.84 -8.10 23.18
CA SER A 197 -9.52 -7.76 24.44
C SER A 197 -8.74 -8.24 25.68
N PRO A 198 -7.58 -7.62 25.98
CA PRO A 198 -6.84 -7.94 27.20
C PRO A 198 -7.46 -7.28 28.42
N TYR A 199 -7.07 -7.75 29.62
CA TYR A 199 -7.32 -7.04 30.86
C TYR A 199 -6.18 -6.07 31.17
N LEU A 200 -6.54 -4.87 31.67
CA LEU A 200 -5.63 -3.86 32.19
C LEU A 200 -5.89 -3.69 33.68
N VAL A 201 -4.83 -3.68 34.50
CA VAL A 201 -4.88 -3.24 35.90
C VAL A 201 -4.51 -1.76 35.93
N VAL A 202 -5.46 -0.92 36.37
CA VAL A 202 -5.30 0.55 36.40
C VAL A 202 -4.33 0.92 37.51
N SER A 203 -3.24 1.61 37.17
CA SER A 203 -2.22 2.07 38.13
C SER A 203 -2.00 3.58 38.11
N ALA A 204 -2.17 4.21 36.96
CA ALA A 204 -1.98 5.66 36.73
C ALA A 204 -2.74 6.10 35.49
N ASN A 205 -2.83 7.42 35.28
CA ASN A 205 -3.30 7.99 34.02
C ASN A 205 -2.39 7.53 32.89
N GLU A 206 -2.96 6.89 31.88
CA GLU A 206 -2.18 6.41 30.73
C GLU A 206 -3.03 6.36 29.46
N THR A 207 -2.37 6.60 28.32
CA THR A 207 -2.99 6.45 27.00
C THR A 207 -2.41 5.21 26.33
N PHE A 208 -3.27 4.29 25.99
CA PHE A 208 -2.91 3.05 25.27
C PHE A 208 -3.23 3.22 23.81
N THR A 209 -2.26 2.88 22.95
CA THR A 209 -2.42 2.83 21.49
C THR A 209 -2.65 1.39 21.08
N LEU A 210 -3.75 1.14 20.38
CA LEU A 210 -4.00 -0.12 19.69
C LEU A 210 -3.54 -0.03 18.25
N THR A 211 -2.60 -0.87 17.85
CA THR A 211 -2.27 -1.12 16.45
C THR A 211 -3.00 -2.37 15.99
N GLY A 212 -3.81 -2.23 14.94
CA GLY A 212 -4.47 -3.37 14.30
C GLY A 212 -3.94 -3.58 12.89
N THR A 213 -3.76 -4.85 12.51
CA THR A 213 -3.32 -5.26 11.17
C THR A 213 -4.42 -6.07 10.52
N ASP A 214 -4.79 -5.80 9.28
CA ASP A 214 -5.78 -6.56 8.51
C ASP A 214 -5.18 -7.81 7.83
N ALA A 215 -6.00 -8.54 7.07
CA ALA A 215 -5.58 -9.72 6.32
C ALA A 215 -4.61 -9.43 5.17
N ASN A 216 -4.55 -8.18 4.69
CA ASN A 216 -3.65 -7.73 3.64
C ASN A 216 -2.30 -7.21 4.20
N GLY A 217 -2.13 -7.21 5.53
CA GLY A 217 -0.96 -6.66 6.21
C GLY A 217 -1.00 -5.14 6.40
N CYS A 218 -2.12 -4.48 6.08
CA CYS A 218 -2.26 -3.05 6.29
C CYS A 218 -2.51 -2.75 7.76
N GLN A 219 -1.85 -1.71 8.28
CA GLN A 219 -1.91 -1.32 9.69
C GLN A 219 -2.54 0.05 9.86
N ASN A 220 -3.28 0.18 10.94
CA ASN A 220 -3.79 1.46 11.44
C ASN A 220 -3.84 1.44 12.97
N THR A 221 -4.03 2.60 13.58
CA THR A 221 -4.02 2.76 15.04
C THR A 221 -5.20 3.54 15.53
N ASP A 222 -5.58 3.26 16.80
CA ASP A 222 -6.50 4.07 17.59
C ASP A 222 -6.03 4.11 19.04
N GLN A 223 -6.57 5.02 19.87
CA GLN A 223 -6.13 5.24 21.24
C GLN A 223 -7.30 5.23 22.20
N ILE A 224 -7.02 4.77 23.43
CA ILE A 224 -7.90 4.91 24.59
C ILE A 224 -7.10 5.54 25.73
N THR A 225 -7.66 6.58 26.35
CA THR A 225 -7.10 7.20 27.56
C THR A 225 -7.84 6.67 28.78
N VAL A 226 -7.07 6.11 29.72
CA VAL A 226 -7.56 5.68 31.03
C VAL A 226 -7.12 6.68 32.08
N THR A 227 -8.09 7.37 32.69
CA THR A 227 -7.85 8.29 33.81
C THR A 227 -7.99 7.52 35.11
N ALA A 228 -6.95 7.51 35.93
CA ALA A 228 -6.89 6.79 37.19
C ALA A 228 -7.18 7.74 38.39
N ASN A 229 -8.30 7.55 39.04
CA ASN A 229 -8.59 8.23 40.28
C ASN A 229 -7.95 7.50 41.46
N GLN A 230 -7.33 8.26 42.34
CA GLN A 230 -6.76 7.70 43.56
C GLN A 230 -7.87 7.27 44.52
N VAL A 231 -7.72 6.07 45.08
CA VAL A 231 -8.59 5.67 46.20
C VAL A 231 -8.20 6.50 47.41
N PRO A 232 -9.16 7.18 48.04
CA PRO A 232 -8.84 8.00 49.21
C PRO A 232 -8.30 7.17 50.38
N GLY A 233 -7.18 7.64 50.96
CA GLY A 233 -6.62 7.02 52.16
C GLY A 233 -7.55 7.31 53.38
N LEU A 234 -8.41 6.38 53.71
CA LEU A 234 -9.32 6.51 54.84
C LEU A 234 -8.61 6.27 56.19
N ASN A 235 -8.68 7.25 57.08
CA ASN A 235 -8.25 7.12 58.46
C ASN A 235 -9.44 7.30 59.38
N VAL A 236 -9.69 6.35 60.28
CA VAL A 236 -10.81 6.37 61.23
C VAL A 236 -10.24 6.31 62.64
N LEU A 237 -10.68 7.24 63.50
CA LEU A 237 -10.22 7.40 64.87
C LEU A 237 -11.40 7.47 65.82
N GLY A 238 -11.28 6.86 67.00
CA GLY A 238 -12.12 7.13 68.15
C GLY A 238 -11.42 8.12 69.11
N LEU A 239 -12.05 9.19 69.49
CA LEU A 239 -11.47 10.25 70.32
C LEU A 239 -12.34 10.51 71.55
N PRO A 240 -12.03 9.96 72.75
CA PRO A 240 -10.95 8.97 72.98
C PRO A 240 -11.27 7.55 72.48
N ALA A 241 -10.27 6.77 72.16
CA ALA A 241 -10.43 5.40 71.64
C ALA A 241 -10.87 4.39 72.72
N ILE A 242 -10.65 4.69 73.97
CA ILE A 242 -11.03 3.87 75.12
C ILE A 242 -11.85 4.75 76.02
N ILE A 243 -13.03 4.28 76.37
CA ILE A 243 -14.02 5.01 77.23
C ILE A 243 -14.61 4.06 78.29
N CYS A 244 -15.13 4.64 79.37
CA CYS A 244 -15.98 3.92 80.32
C CYS A 244 -17.33 3.58 79.67
N ASN A 245 -17.99 2.54 80.16
CA ASN A 245 -19.28 2.10 79.68
C ASN A 245 -20.29 3.27 79.67
N GLY A 246 -20.87 3.54 78.48
CA GLY A 246 -21.85 4.61 78.29
C GLY A 246 -21.27 6.03 78.23
N SER A 247 -19.94 6.21 78.36
CA SER A 247 -19.32 7.54 78.21
C SER A 247 -19.27 7.91 76.68
N ALA A 248 -19.25 9.24 76.43
CA ALA A 248 -19.24 9.75 75.07
C ALA A 248 -17.81 9.64 74.42
N SER A 249 -17.75 9.32 73.14
CA SER A 249 -16.61 9.41 72.28
C SER A 249 -17.04 9.97 70.91
N ILE A 250 -16.09 10.43 70.15
CA ILE A 250 -16.28 10.86 68.75
C ILE A 250 -15.63 9.86 67.88
N ALA A 251 -16.39 9.20 66.98
CA ALA A 251 -15.82 8.51 65.85
C ALA A 251 -15.64 9.52 64.72
N TYR A 252 -14.41 9.67 64.26
CA TYR A 252 -13.97 10.62 63.24
C TYR A 252 -13.35 9.89 62.05
N ALA A 253 -13.76 10.30 60.84
CA ALA A 253 -13.20 9.78 59.60
C ALA A 253 -12.51 10.89 58.82
N SER A 254 -11.37 10.60 58.20
CA SER A 254 -10.63 11.50 57.31
C SER A 254 -10.17 10.74 56.10
N ALA A 255 -10.48 11.25 54.91
CA ALA A 255 -10.13 10.66 53.63
C ALA A 255 -9.12 11.51 52.83
N GLY A 256 -8.25 12.28 53.51
CA GLY A 256 -7.27 13.18 52.91
C GLY A 256 -7.84 14.59 52.61
N ASP A 257 -7.21 15.32 51.71
CA ASP A 257 -7.46 16.75 51.45
C ASP A 257 -8.58 17.01 50.42
N GLY A 258 -9.29 15.97 49.94
CA GLY A 258 -10.38 16.08 48.99
C GLY A 258 -11.74 16.38 49.62
N GLN A 259 -12.72 16.77 48.79
CA GLN A 259 -14.12 16.82 49.19
C GLN A 259 -14.72 15.42 49.06
N PHE A 260 -14.90 14.75 50.21
CA PHE A 260 -15.45 13.42 50.30
C PHE A 260 -16.81 13.43 51.00
N THR A 261 -17.68 12.52 50.63
CA THR A 261 -18.93 12.22 51.35
C THR A 261 -18.72 11.02 52.23
N TYR A 262 -19.29 11.06 53.44
CA TYR A 262 -19.19 9.98 54.41
C TYR A 262 -20.56 9.33 54.58
N LEU A 263 -20.58 8.04 54.82
CA LEU A 263 -21.78 7.31 55.19
C LEU A 263 -21.44 6.31 56.28
N TRP A 264 -21.86 6.61 57.53
CA TRP A 264 -21.74 5.71 58.67
C TRP A 264 -22.85 4.66 58.64
N GLU A 265 -22.67 3.56 59.35
CA GLU A 265 -23.66 2.46 59.41
C GLU A 265 -24.99 2.88 60.08
N ASP A 266 -25.02 3.97 60.88
CA ASP A 266 -26.23 4.58 61.45
C ASP A 266 -26.96 5.53 60.47
N GLY A 267 -26.45 5.68 59.21
CA GLY A 267 -27.00 6.57 58.19
C GLY A 267 -26.51 8.01 58.29
N SER A 268 -25.65 8.35 59.24
CA SER A 268 -25.05 9.68 59.36
C SER A 268 -24.07 9.96 58.22
N THR A 269 -24.08 11.21 57.69
CA THR A 269 -23.23 11.63 56.55
C THR A 269 -22.15 12.65 56.95
N SER A 270 -22.03 12.93 58.25
CA SER A 270 -21.01 13.85 58.76
C SER A 270 -19.65 13.19 58.85
N GLN A 271 -18.57 13.97 58.77
CA GLN A 271 -17.19 13.51 58.94
C GLN A 271 -16.97 12.85 60.33
N SER A 272 -17.77 13.18 61.32
CA SER A 272 -17.73 12.60 62.67
C SER A 272 -19.10 12.33 63.21
N ILE A 273 -19.21 11.32 64.07
CA ILE A 273 -20.44 11.01 64.85
C ILE A 273 -20.08 10.89 66.29
N ASN A 274 -21.04 11.29 67.15
CA ASN A 274 -20.96 11.09 68.59
C ASN A 274 -21.49 9.69 68.93
N VAL A 275 -20.74 8.96 69.70
CA VAL A 275 -21.08 7.58 70.08
C VAL A 275 -20.93 7.38 71.58
N ALA A 276 -21.77 6.55 72.18
CA ALA A 276 -21.74 6.26 73.64
C ALA A 276 -22.00 4.76 73.87
N PRO A 277 -21.08 3.89 73.38
CA PRO A 277 -21.28 2.44 73.46
C PRO A 277 -21.23 1.93 74.88
N THR A 278 -22.11 0.99 75.25
CA THR A 278 -22.12 0.29 76.52
C THR A 278 -21.29 -0.99 76.54
N GLN A 279 -20.72 -1.37 75.41
CA GLN A 279 -19.83 -2.48 75.23
C GLN A 279 -18.86 -2.18 74.06
N THR A 280 -17.82 -2.97 73.94
CA THR A 280 -16.92 -2.80 72.79
C THR A 280 -17.70 -2.91 71.47
N THR A 281 -17.68 -1.82 70.71
CA THR A 281 -18.47 -1.66 69.46
C THR A 281 -17.56 -1.22 68.37
N THR A 282 -17.70 -1.81 67.18
CA THR A 282 -17.04 -1.38 65.95
C THR A 282 -17.98 -0.49 65.17
N TYR A 283 -17.50 0.64 64.72
CA TYR A 283 -18.22 1.57 63.83
C TYR A 283 -17.57 1.52 62.44
N SER A 284 -18.39 1.42 61.42
CA SER A 284 -17.93 1.42 60.02
C SER A 284 -18.43 2.67 59.28
N VAL A 285 -17.59 3.13 58.36
CA VAL A 285 -17.89 4.28 57.51
C VAL A 285 -17.43 3.99 56.09
N THR A 286 -18.25 4.36 55.10
CA THR A 286 -17.93 4.38 53.69
C THR A 286 -17.65 5.81 53.24
N VAL A 287 -16.65 5.99 52.40
CA VAL A 287 -16.24 7.26 51.85
C VAL A 287 -16.27 7.20 50.34
#